data_fd851617968328243bc13ad95e83d610
#
_entry.id   fd851617968328243bc13ad95e83d610
#
_cell.length_a   1.000
_cell.length_b   1.000
_cell.length_c   1.000
_cell.angle_alpha   90.00
_cell.angle_beta   90.00
_cell.angle_gamma   90.00
#
_symmetry.space_group_name_H-M   'P 1'
#
loop_
_entity.id
_entity.type
_entity.pdbx_description
1 polymer ?
#
loop_
_entity_poly.entity_id
_entity_poly.type
_entity_poly.pdbx_seq_one_letter_code
_entity_poly.pdbx_strand_id
1 'polypeptide(L)'
;MLKKLMRGIKALCLIGLVLFGWRNYDTLVPRAAALYQTSRQNLAAALSGDLSSHLLGADDTSSATEDSATNSSKQSSGQQTDKTASASSVTSSSSQATSSTTQATPIESIVQNATLKKTYYYSFDHNVPKAARQVFLEAVATYNQTGLVHLVAGQASGSQNSVTFSMYHKKMTTGATSVELGHGGPDITKQISWRGTQYWNNATASLNGSYASAFSKSVAVHELGHALGLDHSSSTESVMYPVSQGKSTLSSADIAALQTIYQKNA
;
A
#
# COMPACT_ATOMS: atom_id res chain seq x y z
N MET A 1 -30.07 41.74 3.33
CA MET A 1 -29.52 41.80 4.68
C MET A 1 -28.99 40.46 5.15
N LEU A 2 -29.64 39.35 4.91
CA LEU A 2 -29.26 38.00 5.37
C LEU A 2 -27.84 37.52 4.94
N LYS A 3 -27.43 37.80 3.68
CA LYS A 3 -26.09 37.47 3.19
C LYS A 3 -24.94 38.19 3.89
N LYS A 4 -25.16 39.44 4.35
CA LYS A 4 -24.16 40.19 5.12
C LYS A 4 -24.05 39.66 6.55
N LEU A 5 -25.18 39.26 7.17
CA LEU A 5 -25.24 38.66 8.51
C LEU A 5 -24.51 37.30 8.52
N MET A 6 -24.74 36.45 7.53
CA MET A 6 -24.05 35.14 7.42
C MET A 6 -22.53 35.28 7.20
N ARG A 7 -22.06 36.32 6.50
CA ARG A 7 -20.62 36.59 6.37
C ARG A 7 -20.00 37.02 7.70
N GLY A 8 -20.71 37.84 8.48
CA GLY A 8 -20.27 38.23 9.82
C GLY A 8 -20.16 37.05 10.79
N ILE A 9 -21.14 36.15 10.78
CA ILE A 9 -21.13 34.93 11.61
C ILE A 9 -19.97 34.03 11.24
N LYS A 10 -19.69 33.81 9.94
CA LYS A 10 -18.54 33.02 9.50
C LYS A 10 -17.19 33.60 9.91
N ALA A 11 -17.05 34.94 9.84
CA ALA A 11 -15.84 35.61 10.29
C ALA A 11 -15.64 35.48 11.81
N LEU A 12 -16.71 35.61 12.61
CA LEU A 12 -16.67 35.40 14.06
C LEU A 12 -16.30 33.95 14.43
N CYS A 13 -16.85 32.95 13.75
CA CYS A 13 -16.49 31.56 13.96
C CYS A 13 -15.01 31.27 13.62
N LEU A 14 -14.49 31.85 12.55
CA LEU A 14 -13.07 31.69 12.18
C LEU A 14 -12.14 32.32 13.23
N ILE A 15 -12.48 33.53 13.71
CA ILE A 15 -11.72 34.20 14.78
C ILE A 15 -11.78 33.34 16.06
N GLY A 16 -12.95 32.80 16.41
CA GLY A 16 -13.11 31.93 17.58
C GLY A 16 -12.25 30.65 17.47
N LEU A 17 -12.18 30.02 16.29
CA LEU A 17 -11.33 28.83 16.05
C LEU A 17 -9.84 29.16 16.14
N VAL A 18 -9.42 30.32 15.63
CA VAL A 18 -8.01 30.74 15.71
C VAL A 18 -7.62 31.03 17.15
N LEU A 19 -8.47 31.75 17.91
CA LEU A 19 -8.22 32.03 19.31
C LEU A 19 -8.24 30.76 20.18
N PHE A 20 -9.14 29.82 19.89
CA PHE A 20 -9.18 28.52 20.56
C PHE A 20 -7.92 27.71 20.28
N GLY A 21 -7.47 27.64 19.02
CA GLY A 21 -6.24 26.99 18.63
C GLY A 21 -5.01 27.58 19.29
N TRP A 22 -4.93 28.93 19.35
CA TRP A 22 -3.82 29.64 20.00
C TRP A 22 -3.79 29.40 21.50
N ARG A 23 -4.95 29.49 22.15
CA ARG A 23 -5.07 29.24 23.61
C ARG A 23 -4.76 27.82 24.03
N ASN A 24 -5.00 26.84 23.15
CA ASN A 24 -4.77 25.41 23.43
C ASN A 24 -3.56 24.85 22.68
N TYR A 25 -2.71 25.70 22.09
CA TYR A 25 -1.55 25.27 21.31
C TYR A 25 -0.62 24.34 22.12
N ASP A 26 -0.33 24.72 23.36
CA ASP A 26 0.58 23.98 24.26
C ASP A 26 0.03 22.60 24.69
N THR A 27 -1.28 22.37 24.56
CA THR A 27 -1.91 21.09 24.90
C THR A 27 -2.19 20.21 23.68
N LEU A 28 -2.42 20.81 22.53
CA LEU A 28 -2.76 20.10 21.29
C LEU A 28 -1.53 19.56 20.57
N VAL A 29 -0.44 20.33 20.52
CA VAL A 29 0.81 19.93 19.84
C VAL A 29 1.48 18.73 20.50
N PRO A 30 1.65 18.65 21.83
CA PRO A 30 2.23 17.48 22.48
C PRO A 30 1.41 16.21 22.26
N ARG A 31 0.07 16.31 22.27
CA ARG A 31 -0.81 15.15 22.03
C ARG A 31 -0.73 14.64 20.59
N ALA A 32 -0.66 15.53 19.62
CA ALA A 32 -0.48 15.16 18.21
C ALA A 32 0.90 14.51 18.00
N ALA A 33 1.95 15.05 18.61
CA ALA A 33 3.29 14.49 18.56
C ALA A 33 3.37 13.10 19.22
N ALA A 34 2.71 12.93 20.36
CA ALA A 34 2.65 11.65 21.07
C ALA A 34 1.94 10.57 20.23
N LEU A 35 0.80 10.89 19.62
CA LEU A 35 0.07 9.98 18.73
C LEU A 35 0.91 9.58 17.51
N TYR A 36 1.63 10.54 16.93
CA TYR A 36 2.53 10.27 15.80
C TYR A 36 3.68 9.35 16.19
N GLN A 37 4.31 9.58 17.35
CA GLN A 37 5.38 8.74 17.89
C GLN A 37 4.89 7.32 18.19
N THR A 38 3.72 7.17 18.82
CA THR A 38 3.11 5.87 19.13
C THR A 38 2.78 5.11 17.84
N SER A 39 2.26 5.78 16.83
CA SER A 39 1.97 5.15 15.53
C SER A 39 3.25 4.65 14.83
N ARG A 40 4.35 5.42 14.91
CA ARG A 40 5.64 4.98 14.35
C ARG A 40 6.24 3.81 15.10
N GLN A 41 6.14 3.79 16.45
CA GLN A 41 6.63 2.69 17.27
C GLN A 41 5.84 1.41 17.03
N ASN A 42 4.52 1.49 16.95
CA ASN A 42 3.66 0.35 16.63
C ASN A 42 3.91 -0.20 15.22
N LEU A 43 4.18 0.67 14.25
CA LEU A 43 4.56 0.25 12.91
C LEU A 43 5.94 -0.41 12.87
N ALA A 44 6.90 0.13 13.62
CA ALA A 44 8.24 -0.47 13.74
C ALA A 44 8.18 -1.83 14.44
N ALA A 45 7.37 -1.99 15.50
CA ALA A 45 7.15 -3.26 16.18
C ALA A 45 6.46 -4.30 15.28
N ALA A 46 5.48 -3.87 14.48
CA ALA A 46 4.82 -4.74 13.51
C ALA A 46 5.78 -5.25 12.41
N LEU A 47 6.71 -4.40 11.99
CA LEU A 47 7.73 -4.74 10.99
C LEU A 47 8.87 -5.61 11.54
N SER A 48 9.13 -5.56 12.85
CA SER A 48 10.17 -6.37 13.52
C SER A 48 9.69 -7.73 14.04
N GLY A 49 8.41 -8.07 13.85
CA GLY A 49 7.84 -9.35 14.28
C GLY A 49 7.56 -9.47 15.78
N ASP A 50 7.70 -8.38 16.53
CA ASP A 50 7.55 -8.35 18.00
C ASP A 50 6.16 -7.83 18.44
N LEU A 51 5.11 -8.26 17.74
CA LEU A 51 3.74 -7.81 18.01
C LEU A 51 3.07 -8.53 19.18
N SER A 52 3.65 -9.66 19.66
CA SER A 52 3.02 -10.50 20.68
C SER A 52 3.14 -9.96 22.10
N SER A 53 4.07 -9.06 22.39
CA SER A 53 4.30 -8.53 23.74
C SER A 53 3.51 -7.26 24.09
N HIS A 54 2.93 -6.57 23.10
CA HIS A 54 2.22 -5.30 23.34
C HIS A 54 0.69 -5.38 23.35
N LEU A 55 0.10 -6.52 22.96
CA LEU A 55 -1.36 -6.70 22.93
C LEU A 55 -1.94 -7.37 24.16
N LEU A 56 -1.09 -7.86 25.07
CA LEU A 56 -1.49 -8.49 26.33
C LEU A 56 -0.81 -7.77 27.51
N GLY A 57 -1.09 -6.51 27.66
CA GLY A 57 -0.59 -5.70 28.76
C GLY A 57 -1.72 -5.16 29.58
N ALA A 58 -1.98 -5.77 30.68
CA ALA A 58 -2.27 -5.09 31.95
C ALA A 58 -2.21 -6.12 33.06
N ASP A 59 -1.48 -5.73 34.03
CA ASP A 59 -1.48 -6.13 35.43
C ASP A 59 -0.60 -7.28 35.92
N ASP A 60 0.24 -6.78 36.75
CA ASP A 60 0.71 -7.21 38.08
C ASP A 60 1.97 -8.07 38.26
N THR A 61 2.94 -7.33 38.80
CA THR A 61 3.76 -7.58 40.02
C THR A 61 4.51 -8.89 40.19
N SER A 62 5.79 -8.68 40.39
CA SER A 62 6.67 -9.30 41.41
C SER A 62 7.54 -10.50 41.06
N SER A 63 8.79 -10.16 41.24
CA SER A 63 9.92 -10.90 41.91
C SER A 63 10.50 -12.14 41.26
N ALA A 64 11.73 -11.92 40.86
CA ALA A 64 12.98 -12.47 41.36
C ALA A 64 13.27 -13.95 41.23
N THR A 65 14.43 -14.16 40.74
CA THR A 65 15.54 -15.03 41.13
C THR A 65 15.95 -16.08 40.11
N GLU A 66 17.14 -15.83 39.57
CA GLU A 66 18.28 -16.69 39.26
C GLU A 66 18.07 -18.24 39.29
N ASP A 67 18.53 -18.97 38.33
CA ASP A 67 19.87 -19.53 38.24
C ASP A 67 20.01 -20.58 37.12
N SER A 68 21.08 -20.48 36.42
CA SER A 68 22.10 -21.45 35.98
C SER A 68 21.76 -22.81 35.35
N ALA A 69 22.41 -22.97 34.27
CA ALA A 69 23.34 -24.07 33.90
C ALA A 69 22.82 -25.25 33.08
N THR A 70 23.33 -25.34 31.92
CA THR A 70 24.31 -26.30 31.38
C THR A 70 23.84 -27.66 30.87
N ASN A 71 24.26 -27.89 29.64
CA ASN A 71 24.85 -29.13 29.08
C ASN A 71 23.95 -30.06 28.25
N SER A 72 24.27 -30.14 27.04
CA SER A 72 25.20 -31.04 26.34
C SER A 72 24.60 -32.34 25.77
N SER A 73 24.68 -32.43 24.48
CA SER A 73 25.29 -33.48 23.67
C SER A 73 24.53 -34.74 23.27
N LYS A 74 24.77 -34.99 21.99
CA LYS A 74 25.04 -36.24 21.24
C LYS A 74 23.83 -37.00 20.72
N GLN A 75 23.68 -37.07 19.41
CA GLN A 75 24.37 -37.77 18.32
C GLN A 75 24.01 -39.28 18.24
N SER A 76 23.53 -39.73 17.11
CA SER A 76 23.88 -40.92 16.36
C SER A 76 22.69 -41.46 15.53
N SER A 77 22.67 -41.41 14.25
CA SER A 77 23.21 -42.26 13.19
C SER A 77 22.50 -43.61 13.01
N GLY A 78 22.23 -43.96 11.77
CA GLY A 78 22.02 -45.31 11.23
C GLY A 78 20.79 -45.35 10.33
N GLN A 79 20.82 -45.30 9.09
CA GLN A 79 21.30 -46.11 7.98
C GLN A 79 20.40 -47.32 7.69
N GLN A 80 19.82 -47.29 6.49
CA GLN A 80 19.86 -48.19 5.36
C GLN A 80 18.91 -49.39 5.33
N THR A 81 18.27 -49.61 4.32
CA THR A 81 18.20 -50.37 3.04
C THR A 81 16.88 -51.12 2.97
N ASP A 82 16.25 -51.51 1.94
CA ASP A 82 16.43 -51.70 0.51
C ASP A 82 15.12 -52.29 -0.10
N LYS A 83 14.87 -52.00 -1.37
CA LYS A 83 14.28 -52.85 -2.42
C LYS A 83 12.87 -53.47 -2.27
N THR A 84 11.99 -53.44 -3.19
CA THR A 84 11.90 -53.90 -4.57
C THR A 84 10.44 -54.07 -5.02
N ALA A 85 10.15 -53.49 -6.15
CA ALA A 85 9.38 -54.03 -7.31
C ALA A 85 7.88 -54.32 -7.26
N SER A 86 7.29 -53.70 -8.19
CA SER A 86 6.45 -54.23 -9.31
C SER A 86 4.95 -54.37 -9.13
N ALA A 87 4.33 -53.76 -10.04
CA ALA A 87 3.37 -54.16 -11.08
C ALA A 87 2.05 -53.38 -11.06
N SER A 88 1.93 -52.62 -12.13
CA SER A 88 0.78 -52.36 -12.99
C SER A 88 -0.64 -52.67 -12.51
N SER A 89 -1.48 -51.69 -12.53
CA SER A 89 -2.74 -51.76 -13.26
C SER A 89 -3.26 -50.36 -13.61
N VAL A 90 -3.47 -50.18 -14.90
CA VAL A 90 -4.12 -49.04 -15.54
C VAL A 90 -5.59 -48.99 -15.12
N THR A 91 -6.10 -47.84 -14.74
CA THR A 91 -7.47 -47.48 -15.00
C THR A 91 -7.65 -45.95 -14.95
N SER A 92 -7.96 -45.46 -16.13
CA SER A 92 -8.82 -44.32 -16.48
C SER A 92 -8.73 -42.99 -15.70
N SER A 93 -8.10 -42.10 -16.36
CA SER A 93 -8.35 -40.66 -16.47
C SER A 93 -9.73 -40.18 -15.95
N SER A 94 -9.70 -39.47 -14.88
CA SER A 94 -10.55 -38.28 -14.73
C SER A 94 -9.62 -37.12 -14.56
N SER A 95 -9.47 -36.36 -15.62
CA SER A 95 -8.84 -35.03 -15.62
C SER A 95 -9.64 -34.13 -14.68
N GLN A 96 -9.29 -34.21 -13.43
CA GLN A 96 -9.64 -33.17 -12.47
C GLN A 96 -8.79 -31.96 -12.86
N ALA A 97 -9.38 -31.08 -13.66
CA ALA A 97 -8.89 -29.73 -13.81
C ALA A 97 -8.81 -29.14 -12.39
N THR A 98 -7.64 -29.15 -11.84
CA THR A 98 -7.29 -28.31 -10.70
C THR A 98 -7.50 -26.88 -11.18
N SER A 99 -8.69 -26.33 -10.93
CA SER A 99 -8.93 -24.92 -10.94
C SER A 99 -8.05 -24.34 -9.82
N SER A 100 -6.81 -24.01 -10.16
CA SER A 100 -6.02 -23.08 -9.36
C SER A 100 -6.84 -21.79 -9.32
N THR A 101 -7.60 -21.61 -8.28
CA THR A 101 -8.21 -20.33 -7.93
C THR A 101 -7.04 -19.38 -7.78
N THR A 102 -6.70 -18.66 -8.86
CA THR A 102 -5.68 -17.62 -8.84
C THR A 102 -6.24 -16.56 -7.88
N GLN A 103 -5.74 -16.59 -6.67
CA GLN A 103 -6.16 -15.62 -5.65
C GLN A 103 -5.86 -14.22 -6.20
N ALA A 104 -6.86 -13.34 -6.22
CA ALA A 104 -6.69 -11.98 -6.66
C ALA A 104 -5.60 -11.28 -5.83
N THR A 105 -4.86 -10.38 -6.46
CA THR A 105 -3.92 -9.49 -5.76
C THR A 105 -4.65 -8.75 -4.63
N PRO A 106 -4.08 -8.64 -3.42
CA PRO A 106 -4.71 -7.92 -2.33
C PRO A 106 -5.02 -6.47 -2.70
N ILE A 107 -6.02 -5.90 -2.03
CA ILE A 107 -6.46 -4.52 -2.23
C ILE A 107 -6.14 -3.73 -0.96
N GLU A 108 -5.59 -2.54 -1.10
CA GLU A 108 -5.33 -1.59 -0.01
C GLU A 108 -6.57 -1.41 0.87
N SER A 109 -6.41 -1.56 2.18
CA SER A 109 -7.52 -1.55 3.15
C SER A 109 -8.34 -0.27 3.08
N ILE A 110 -7.70 0.86 2.82
CA ILE A 110 -8.34 2.18 2.69
C ILE A 110 -9.27 2.27 1.47
N VAL A 111 -9.05 1.42 0.44
CA VAL A 111 -9.83 1.40 -0.80
C VAL A 111 -11.00 0.41 -0.74
N GLN A 112 -10.94 -0.61 0.14
CA GLN A 112 -11.91 -1.70 0.18
C GLN A 112 -13.37 -1.23 0.30
N ASN A 113 -13.61 -0.16 1.06
CA ASN A 113 -14.94 0.38 1.31
C ASN A 113 -15.24 1.67 0.50
N ALA A 114 -14.34 2.08 -0.37
CA ALA A 114 -14.50 3.26 -1.20
C ALA A 114 -15.11 2.89 -2.56
N THR A 115 -16.06 3.71 -3.02
CA THR A 115 -16.60 3.67 -4.37
C THR A 115 -15.87 4.70 -5.20
N LEU A 116 -14.87 4.28 -5.96
CA LEU A 116 -14.04 5.16 -6.76
C LEU A 116 -14.51 5.25 -8.20
N LYS A 117 -14.40 6.43 -8.81
CA LYS A 117 -14.60 6.65 -10.24
C LYS A 117 -13.45 6.00 -11.02
N LYS A 118 -13.71 5.58 -12.26
CA LYS A 118 -12.69 4.99 -13.14
C LYS A 118 -11.70 6.01 -13.69
N THR A 119 -12.09 7.28 -13.77
CA THR A 119 -11.25 8.35 -14.36
C THR A 119 -10.36 8.97 -13.31
N TYR A 120 -9.08 9.06 -13.62
CA TYR A 120 -8.03 9.72 -12.86
C TYR A 120 -7.35 10.79 -13.68
N TYR A 121 -7.12 11.97 -13.10
CA TYR A 121 -6.34 13.03 -13.72
C TYR A 121 -4.91 12.97 -13.17
N TYR A 122 -3.93 12.77 -14.03
CA TYR A 122 -2.54 12.71 -13.58
C TYR A 122 -1.76 13.96 -13.95
N SER A 123 -0.86 14.33 -13.06
CA SER A 123 0.11 15.40 -13.27
C SER A 123 1.49 14.99 -12.77
N PHE A 124 2.50 15.71 -13.21
CA PHE A 124 3.87 15.51 -12.77
C PHE A 124 4.31 16.68 -11.90
N ASP A 125 4.98 16.38 -10.81
CA ASP A 125 5.70 17.39 -10.06
C ASP A 125 6.77 18.07 -10.93
N HIS A 126 7.11 19.30 -10.55
CA HIS A 126 8.03 20.14 -11.33
C HIS A 126 9.44 19.54 -11.48
N ASN A 127 9.90 18.77 -10.51
CA ASN A 127 11.25 18.19 -10.44
C ASN A 127 11.36 16.79 -11.07
N VAL A 128 10.30 16.25 -11.68
CA VAL A 128 10.33 14.92 -12.32
C VAL A 128 11.06 14.99 -13.65
N PRO A 129 12.23 14.32 -13.80
CA PRO A 129 13.01 14.37 -15.02
C PRO A 129 12.37 13.57 -16.15
N LYS A 130 12.83 13.83 -17.38
CA LYS A 130 12.27 13.21 -18.60
C LYS A 130 12.26 11.68 -18.53
N ALA A 131 13.33 11.06 -18.02
CA ALA A 131 13.41 9.60 -17.88
C ALA A 131 12.32 9.03 -16.97
N ALA A 132 12.07 9.65 -15.82
CA ALA A 132 10.99 9.23 -14.91
C ALA A 132 9.61 9.47 -15.52
N ARG A 133 9.40 10.60 -16.21
CA ARG A 133 8.14 10.86 -16.92
C ARG A 133 7.84 9.78 -17.95
N GLN A 134 8.86 9.34 -18.69
CA GLN A 134 8.72 8.32 -19.73
C GLN A 134 8.19 7.00 -19.12
N VAL A 135 8.81 6.48 -18.07
CA VAL A 135 8.38 5.21 -17.48
C VAL A 135 7.01 5.31 -16.80
N PHE A 136 6.66 6.46 -16.23
CA PHE A 136 5.29 6.69 -15.73
C PHE A 136 4.25 6.72 -16.85
N LEU A 137 4.55 7.33 -18.01
CA LEU A 137 3.65 7.32 -19.17
C LEU A 137 3.46 5.90 -19.71
N GLU A 138 4.50 5.06 -19.69
CA GLU A 138 4.39 3.65 -20.03
C GLU A 138 3.52 2.87 -19.03
N ALA A 139 3.62 3.19 -17.73
CA ALA A 139 2.75 2.63 -16.71
C ALA A 139 1.29 3.06 -16.91
N VAL A 140 1.03 4.34 -17.19
CA VAL A 140 -0.30 4.87 -17.56
C VAL A 140 -0.89 4.09 -18.72
N ALA A 141 -0.11 3.88 -19.79
CA ALA A 141 -0.56 3.10 -20.94
C ALA A 141 -0.91 1.66 -20.56
N THR A 142 -0.11 1.02 -19.69
CA THR A 142 -0.35 -0.35 -19.22
C THR A 142 -1.69 -0.46 -18.48
N TYR A 143 -2.00 0.46 -17.56
CA TYR A 143 -3.29 0.44 -16.85
C TYR A 143 -4.47 0.84 -17.72
N ASN A 144 -4.31 1.82 -18.61
CA ASN A 144 -5.36 2.22 -19.53
C ASN A 144 -5.75 1.09 -20.51
N GLN A 145 -4.82 0.24 -20.92
CA GLN A 145 -5.09 -0.92 -21.79
C GLN A 145 -6.05 -1.92 -21.15
N THR A 146 -6.18 -1.95 -19.82
CA THR A 146 -7.14 -2.82 -19.14
C THR A 146 -8.61 -2.42 -19.36
N GLY A 147 -8.87 -1.14 -19.68
CA GLY A 147 -10.22 -0.57 -19.74
C GLY A 147 -10.92 -0.47 -18.38
N LEU A 148 -10.25 -0.82 -17.28
CA LEU A 148 -10.79 -0.77 -15.92
C LEU A 148 -10.66 0.61 -15.30
N VAL A 149 -9.60 1.33 -15.65
CA VAL A 149 -9.33 2.71 -15.27
C VAL A 149 -9.03 3.55 -16.49
N HIS A 150 -9.18 4.86 -16.36
CA HIS A 150 -8.92 5.83 -17.42
C HIS A 150 -8.08 6.98 -16.87
N LEU A 151 -6.76 6.90 -17.06
CA LEU A 151 -5.81 7.92 -16.63
C LEU A 151 -5.61 8.93 -17.75
N VAL A 152 -5.89 10.20 -17.47
CA VAL A 152 -5.84 11.33 -18.42
C VAL A 152 -4.91 12.40 -17.89
N ALA A 153 -4.08 12.98 -18.74
CA ALA A 153 -3.24 14.11 -18.36
C ALA A 153 -4.11 15.33 -18.00
N GLY A 154 -3.84 15.97 -16.87
CA GLY A 154 -4.58 17.16 -16.44
C GLY A 154 -4.60 17.34 -14.94
N GLN A 155 -5.35 18.33 -14.49
CA GLN A 155 -5.58 18.62 -13.08
C GLN A 155 -6.99 18.18 -12.70
N ALA A 156 -7.09 17.44 -11.58
CA ALA A 156 -8.38 17.12 -10.99
C ALA A 156 -9.03 18.36 -10.38
N SER A 157 -10.34 18.42 -10.42
CA SER A 157 -11.13 19.47 -9.79
C SER A 157 -12.23 18.87 -8.91
N GLY A 158 -12.50 19.48 -7.76
CA GLY A 158 -13.53 19.00 -6.84
C GLY A 158 -13.32 17.57 -6.37
N SER A 159 -14.33 16.72 -6.50
CA SER A 159 -14.32 15.31 -6.09
C SER A 159 -13.95 14.37 -7.25
N GLN A 160 -12.90 14.71 -7.99
CA GLN A 160 -12.30 13.86 -9.01
C GLN A 160 -11.07 13.13 -8.46
N ASN A 161 -10.80 11.92 -8.97
CA ASN A 161 -9.58 11.23 -8.64
C ASN A 161 -8.37 11.88 -9.31
N SER A 162 -7.25 11.89 -8.61
CA SER A 162 -5.96 12.37 -9.13
C SER A 162 -4.83 11.40 -8.84
N VAL A 163 -3.78 11.46 -9.65
CA VAL A 163 -2.48 10.86 -9.37
C VAL A 163 -1.41 11.91 -9.60
N THR A 164 -0.58 12.14 -8.59
CA THR A 164 0.63 12.96 -8.73
C THR A 164 1.85 12.07 -8.89
N PHE A 165 2.53 12.18 -10.01
CA PHE A 165 3.83 11.54 -10.23
C PHE A 165 4.94 12.42 -9.71
N SER A 166 5.78 11.88 -8.83
CA SER A 166 6.83 12.63 -8.16
C SER A 166 8.13 11.84 -8.05
N MET A 167 9.13 12.47 -7.47
CA MET A 167 10.41 11.83 -7.14
C MET A 167 10.86 12.21 -5.76
N TYR A 168 11.56 11.28 -5.11
CA TYR A 168 12.28 11.51 -3.87
C TYR A 168 13.69 10.92 -3.97
N HIS A 169 14.55 11.27 -3.00
CA HIS A 169 15.91 10.77 -2.93
C HIS A 169 16.16 10.19 -1.53
N LYS A 170 16.27 8.87 -1.47
CA LYS A 170 16.54 8.14 -0.22
C LYS A 170 17.59 7.07 -0.50
N LYS A 171 18.77 7.22 0.10
CA LYS A 171 19.78 6.17 0.10
C LYS A 171 19.55 5.24 1.26
N MET A 172 19.58 3.93 0.99
CA MET A 172 19.52 2.93 2.04
C MET A 172 20.84 2.88 2.81
N THR A 173 20.76 2.46 4.07
CA THR A 173 21.95 2.30 4.93
C THR A 173 22.86 1.20 4.38
N THR A 174 24.15 1.35 4.62
CA THR A 174 25.14 0.33 4.24
C THR A 174 24.79 -1.00 4.93
N GLY A 175 24.70 -2.07 4.14
CA GLY A 175 24.31 -3.40 4.63
C GLY A 175 22.81 -3.72 4.50
N ALA A 176 21.99 -2.83 3.96
CA ALA A 176 20.60 -3.15 3.63
C ALA A 176 20.54 -4.26 2.58
N THR A 177 19.72 -5.28 2.81
CA THR A 177 19.53 -6.42 1.89
C THR A 177 18.66 -6.08 0.69
N SER A 178 17.94 -4.97 0.75
CA SER A 178 17.06 -4.48 -0.32
C SER A 178 17.11 -2.96 -0.42
N VAL A 179 16.74 -2.43 -1.57
CA VAL A 179 16.63 -0.99 -1.81
C VAL A 179 15.20 -0.65 -2.15
N GLU A 180 14.71 0.46 -1.60
CA GLU A 180 13.40 1.01 -1.95
C GLU A 180 13.54 1.80 -3.26
N LEU A 181 12.87 1.32 -4.31
CA LEU A 181 12.94 1.90 -5.65
C LEU A 181 11.83 2.91 -5.93
N GLY A 182 10.73 2.79 -5.22
CA GLY A 182 9.59 3.68 -5.35
C GLY A 182 8.75 3.74 -4.10
N HIS A 183 7.71 4.55 -4.14
CA HIS A 183 6.67 4.64 -3.13
C HIS A 183 5.38 5.12 -3.79
N GLY A 184 4.34 4.35 -3.66
CA GLY A 184 3.01 4.67 -4.17
C GLY A 184 1.94 4.45 -3.12
N GLY A 185 0.78 5.04 -3.32
CA GLY A 185 -0.36 4.77 -2.46
C GLY A 185 -1.57 5.64 -2.73
N PRO A 186 -2.76 5.14 -2.37
CA PRO A 186 -4.00 5.91 -2.41
C PRO A 186 -4.09 6.87 -1.22
N ASP A 187 -4.74 8.00 -1.44
CA ASP A 187 -5.18 8.93 -0.41
C ASP A 187 -6.68 9.18 -0.58
N ILE A 188 -7.49 8.47 0.19
CA ILE A 188 -8.95 8.46 0.03
C ILE A 188 -9.58 9.57 0.85
N THR A 189 -10.19 10.51 0.14
CA THR A 189 -11.08 11.51 0.75
C THR A 189 -12.52 11.01 0.71
N LYS A 190 -13.20 11.04 1.87
CA LYS A 190 -14.61 10.73 2.04
C LYS A 190 -15.38 12.00 2.38
N GLN A 191 -16.37 12.35 1.59
CA GLN A 191 -17.27 13.46 1.85
C GLN A 191 -18.68 12.95 2.12
N ILE A 192 -19.22 13.28 3.28
CA ILE A 192 -20.59 12.96 3.67
C ILE A 192 -21.45 14.21 3.55
N SER A 193 -22.57 14.12 2.83
CA SER A 193 -23.53 15.20 2.64
C SER A 193 -24.96 14.68 2.72
N TRP A 194 -25.95 15.55 2.73
CA TRP A 194 -27.35 15.17 2.65
C TRP A 194 -27.73 14.47 1.31
N ARG A 195 -26.87 14.59 0.28
CA ARG A 195 -26.99 13.91 -1.02
C ARG A 195 -26.33 12.55 -1.05
N GLY A 196 -25.72 12.11 0.07
CA GLY A 196 -25.01 10.84 0.17
C GLY A 196 -23.52 10.99 0.42
N THR A 197 -22.82 9.88 0.33
CA THR A 197 -21.38 9.80 0.52
C THR A 197 -20.68 9.76 -0.83
N GLN A 198 -19.65 10.57 -0.98
CA GLN A 198 -18.75 10.56 -2.14
C GLN A 198 -17.33 10.22 -1.71
N TYR A 199 -16.62 9.53 -2.59
CA TYR A 199 -15.22 9.18 -2.40
C TYR A 199 -14.42 9.63 -3.61
N TRP A 200 -13.20 10.09 -3.37
CA TRP A 200 -12.21 10.30 -4.42
C TRP A 200 -10.81 10.03 -3.88
N ASN A 201 -9.90 9.69 -4.76
CA ASN A 201 -8.54 9.29 -4.45
C ASN A 201 -7.56 10.38 -4.94
N ASN A 202 -6.74 10.93 -4.04
CA ASN A 202 -5.67 11.88 -4.35
C ASN A 202 -4.31 11.15 -4.27
N ALA A 203 -4.16 10.14 -5.10
CA ALA A 203 -3.03 9.22 -5.04
C ALA A 203 -1.70 9.88 -5.42
N THR A 204 -0.62 9.25 -4.97
CA THR A 204 0.74 9.56 -5.40
C THR A 204 1.46 8.30 -5.86
N ALA A 205 2.37 8.45 -6.83
CA ALA A 205 3.34 7.44 -7.22
C ALA A 205 4.69 8.12 -7.46
N SER A 206 5.72 7.63 -6.77
CA SER A 206 7.03 8.30 -6.71
C SER A 206 8.15 7.30 -6.99
N LEU A 207 9.19 7.74 -7.69
CA LEU A 207 10.42 6.97 -7.91
C LEU A 207 11.56 7.50 -7.07
N ASN A 208 12.41 6.59 -6.58
CA ASN A 208 13.59 6.95 -5.81
C ASN A 208 14.76 7.30 -6.73
N GLY A 209 14.97 8.59 -6.97
CA GLY A 209 16.04 9.11 -7.84
C GLY A 209 17.46 8.83 -7.36
N SER A 210 17.65 8.24 -6.18
CA SER A 210 18.99 7.81 -5.71
C SER A 210 19.49 6.54 -6.43
N TYR A 211 18.62 5.83 -7.15
CA TYR A 211 18.93 4.56 -7.81
C TYR A 211 18.49 4.58 -9.28
N ALA A 212 19.41 4.28 -10.18
CA ALA A 212 19.11 4.21 -11.63
C ALA A 212 18.08 3.11 -11.94
N SER A 213 18.05 2.00 -11.18
CA SER A 213 17.07 0.92 -11.31
C SER A 213 15.64 1.32 -11.01
N ALA A 214 15.42 2.44 -10.31
CA ALA A 214 14.08 3.00 -10.09
C ALA A 214 13.42 3.50 -11.38
N PHE A 215 14.24 3.92 -12.38
CA PHE A 215 13.76 4.41 -13.66
C PHE A 215 13.44 3.27 -14.62
N SER A 216 12.60 2.33 -14.19
CA SER A 216 12.15 1.21 -15.00
C SER A 216 10.63 1.17 -15.10
N LYS A 217 10.11 0.66 -16.21
CA LYS A 217 8.67 0.49 -16.40
C LYS A 217 8.06 -0.39 -15.32
N SER A 218 8.77 -1.46 -14.90
CA SER A 218 8.26 -2.39 -13.88
C SER A 218 8.04 -1.70 -12.54
N VAL A 219 8.96 -0.84 -12.09
CA VAL A 219 8.80 -0.06 -10.86
C VAL A 219 7.67 0.94 -11.01
N ALA A 220 7.60 1.69 -12.12
CA ALA A 220 6.53 2.65 -12.34
C ALA A 220 5.13 2.00 -12.39
N VAL A 221 5.01 0.80 -12.98
CA VAL A 221 3.76 0.01 -12.98
C VAL A 221 3.39 -0.43 -11.57
N HIS A 222 4.35 -0.88 -10.77
CA HIS A 222 4.17 -1.27 -9.37
C HIS A 222 3.65 -0.08 -8.53
N GLU A 223 4.34 1.06 -8.57
CA GLU A 223 3.96 2.24 -7.78
C GLU A 223 2.60 2.81 -8.20
N LEU A 224 2.30 2.79 -9.50
CA LEU A 224 0.98 3.18 -9.99
C LEU A 224 -0.10 2.16 -9.56
N GLY A 225 0.24 0.88 -9.40
CA GLY A 225 -0.63 -0.14 -8.83
C GLY A 225 -1.09 0.22 -7.41
N HIS A 226 -0.15 0.58 -6.55
CA HIS A 226 -0.46 1.08 -5.20
C HIS A 226 -1.33 2.34 -5.26
N ALA A 227 -0.99 3.31 -6.10
CA ALA A 227 -1.77 4.53 -6.29
C ALA A 227 -3.23 4.24 -6.69
N LEU A 228 -3.46 3.18 -7.45
CA LEU A 228 -4.78 2.73 -7.88
C LEU A 228 -5.48 1.79 -6.88
N GLY A 229 -4.82 1.44 -5.78
CA GLY A 229 -5.40 0.69 -4.67
C GLY A 229 -5.06 -0.79 -4.60
N LEU A 230 -4.09 -1.27 -5.37
CA LEU A 230 -3.53 -2.61 -5.22
C LEU A 230 -2.54 -2.66 -4.06
N ASP A 231 -2.56 -3.72 -3.28
CA ASP A 231 -1.59 -4.02 -2.23
C ASP A 231 -0.60 -5.10 -2.71
N HIS A 232 0.44 -5.35 -1.94
CA HIS A 232 1.45 -6.34 -2.27
C HIS A 232 0.88 -7.74 -2.46
N SER A 233 1.34 -8.42 -3.50
CA SER A 233 1.01 -9.80 -3.82
C SER A 233 2.12 -10.75 -3.38
N SER A 234 1.76 -11.93 -2.89
CA SER A 234 2.72 -13.01 -2.63
C SER A 234 3.18 -13.74 -3.90
N SER A 235 2.52 -13.50 -5.04
CA SER A 235 2.83 -14.14 -6.31
C SER A 235 3.91 -13.38 -7.08
N THR A 236 4.99 -14.05 -7.47
CA THR A 236 6.04 -13.48 -8.33
C THR A 236 5.57 -13.16 -9.75
N GLU A 237 4.37 -13.66 -10.15
CA GLU A 237 3.75 -13.34 -11.44
C GLU A 237 3.05 -11.97 -11.44
N SER A 238 2.71 -11.44 -10.28
CA SER A 238 2.08 -10.15 -10.11
C SER A 238 3.10 -9.01 -10.25
N VAL A 239 2.68 -7.90 -10.87
CA VAL A 239 3.47 -6.65 -10.82
C VAL A 239 3.55 -6.09 -9.41
N MET A 240 2.64 -6.52 -8.50
CA MET A 240 2.59 -6.10 -7.09
C MET A 240 3.45 -6.96 -6.16
N TYR A 241 4.31 -7.86 -6.69
CA TYR A 241 5.26 -8.57 -5.84
C TYR A 241 6.27 -7.58 -5.23
N PRO A 242 6.56 -7.61 -3.90
CA PRO A 242 7.33 -6.58 -3.21
C PRO A 242 8.75 -6.38 -3.72
N VAL A 243 9.34 -7.43 -4.30
CA VAL A 243 10.67 -7.39 -4.90
C VAL A 243 10.55 -7.39 -6.41
N SER A 244 11.02 -6.35 -7.07
CA SER A 244 10.89 -6.20 -8.51
C SER A 244 11.42 -7.44 -9.26
N GLN A 245 10.53 -8.06 -10.03
CA GLN A 245 10.83 -9.18 -10.93
C GLN A 245 11.00 -8.71 -12.38
N GLY A 246 11.08 -7.39 -12.61
CA GLY A 246 11.12 -6.80 -13.95
C GLY A 246 9.81 -6.90 -14.73
N LYS A 247 8.72 -7.40 -14.11
CA LYS A 247 7.41 -7.53 -14.75
C LYS A 247 6.73 -6.17 -14.91
N SER A 248 6.20 -5.92 -16.08
CA SER A 248 5.51 -4.66 -16.43
C SER A 248 4.14 -4.88 -17.08
N THR A 249 3.67 -6.14 -17.09
CA THR A 249 2.36 -6.55 -17.57
C THR A 249 1.56 -7.09 -16.39
N LEU A 250 0.34 -6.60 -16.22
CA LEU A 250 -0.54 -7.03 -15.14
C LEU A 250 -0.89 -8.50 -15.27
N SER A 251 -0.80 -9.25 -14.18
CA SER A 251 -1.27 -10.63 -14.09
C SER A 251 -2.81 -10.68 -14.06
N SER A 252 -3.37 -11.87 -14.27
CA SER A 252 -4.82 -12.08 -14.11
C SER A 252 -5.31 -11.75 -12.70
N ALA A 253 -4.46 -11.98 -11.69
CA ALA A 253 -4.74 -11.65 -10.29
C ALA A 253 -4.80 -10.12 -10.07
N ASP A 254 -3.90 -9.35 -10.69
CA ASP A 254 -3.90 -7.89 -10.62
C ASP A 254 -5.14 -7.31 -11.31
N ILE A 255 -5.51 -7.87 -12.47
CA ILE A 255 -6.72 -7.46 -13.20
C ILE A 255 -7.98 -7.76 -12.38
N ALA A 256 -8.09 -8.94 -11.74
CA ALA A 256 -9.23 -9.30 -10.89
C ALA A 256 -9.37 -8.35 -9.69
N ALA A 257 -8.24 -7.94 -9.07
CA ALA A 257 -8.26 -6.95 -8.00
C ALA A 257 -8.74 -5.58 -8.48
N LEU A 258 -8.24 -5.10 -9.64
CA LEU A 258 -8.73 -3.85 -10.24
C LEU A 258 -10.23 -3.92 -10.60
N GLN A 259 -10.71 -5.05 -11.11
CA GLN A 259 -12.16 -5.26 -11.34
C GLN A 259 -12.95 -5.12 -10.05
N THR A 260 -12.45 -5.71 -8.95
CA THR A 260 -13.08 -5.59 -7.64
C THR A 260 -13.15 -4.14 -7.15
N ILE A 261 -12.13 -3.32 -7.41
CA ILE A 261 -12.12 -1.90 -7.02
C ILE A 261 -13.08 -1.08 -7.90
N TYR A 262 -13.02 -1.25 -9.23
CA TYR A 262 -13.58 -0.30 -10.18
C TYR A 262 -14.87 -0.76 -10.86
N GLN A 263 -15.31 -2.01 -10.67
CA GLN A 263 -16.56 -2.52 -11.22
C GLN A 263 -17.68 -2.69 -10.18
N LYS A 264 -17.48 -2.24 -8.93
CA LYS A 264 -18.48 -2.31 -7.84
C LYS A 264 -19.84 -1.66 -8.21
N ASN A 265 -19.88 -0.84 -9.26
CA ASN A 265 -21.07 -0.04 -9.65
C ASN A 265 -21.33 -0.11 -11.18
N ALA A 266 -21.02 -1.20 -11.81
CA ALA A 266 -21.38 -1.43 -13.21
C ALA A 266 -22.70 -2.17 -13.32
#